data_b12f050f69ab47616ebc8fce0dfc0a53
#
_entry.id   b12f050f69ab47616ebc8fce0dfc0a53
#
_cell.length_a   1.000
_cell.length_b   1.000
_cell.length_c   1.000
_cell.angle_alpha   90.00
_cell.angle_beta   90.00
_cell.angle_gamma   90.00
#
_symmetry.space_group_name_H-M   'P 1'
#
loop_
_entity.id
_entity.type
_entity.pdbx_description
1 polymer ?
#
loop_
_entity_poly.entity_id
_entity_poly.type
_entity_poly.pdbx_seq_one_letter_code
_entity_poly.pdbx_strand_id
1 'polypeptide(L)'
;MLALVRQRGSARVTDLADQLGVSPVTVRRDVEALAGKGLLDRVHGAVSWPRERGVRGRAPVGEGRVLGLLAPSATYYFADVIRGAHEAAARAGARLVLRISDYRPEEDPARAEGLLAAGAEGLLVAPGWRGPGDPVEHGGWVAELPVPVVLLERNVPPDGPLAGLDRVCSDHGHGVLLALRHLTEQGHGVPLLVARADSPTAIAVREGYAAALRALDVPGPRPVIESVPAETDPAGFERAVRELHAAVASGEATAALVHNDVDAIQMVQRLAELGVRVPDDLALVAYDDEVAALADTPLTAVAPPKREVGRQAARLLVERLREWGDGGGGADTGAGGVAVGGDSHRTEDGGAVGEPAPRRHLALLPALRVRASCGAGAGGA
;
A
#
# COMPACT_ATOMS: atom_id res chain seq x y z
N MET A 1 7.77 -34.50 27.76
CA MET A 1 7.73 -33.31 26.91
C MET A 1 6.83 -32.21 27.44
N LEU A 2 5.50 -32.36 27.62
CA LEU A 2 4.58 -31.35 28.14
C LEU A 2 5.04 -30.74 29.49
N ALA A 3 5.46 -31.56 30.46
CA ALA A 3 5.94 -31.10 31.75
C ALA A 3 7.17 -30.19 31.65
N LEU A 4 8.13 -30.51 30.74
CA LEU A 4 9.32 -29.72 30.52
C LEU A 4 9.02 -28.36 29.88
N VAL A 5 8.12 -28.34 28.88
CA VAL A 5 7.71 -27.10 28.21
C VAL A 5 6.89 -26.21 29.18
N ARG A 6 6.04 -26.83 30.01
CA ARG A 6 5.26 -26.10 31.02
C ARG A 6 6.16 -25.44 32.07
N GLN A 7 7.20 -26.14 32.53
CA GLN A 7 8.13 -25.62 33.54
C GLN A 7 9.00 -24.48 33.02
N ARG A 8 9.38 -24.48 31.72
CA ARG A 8 10.29 -23.51 31.12
C ARG A 8 9.61 -22.41 30.31
N GLY A 9 8.29 -22.52 30.11
CA GLY A 9 7.52 -21.62 29.28
C GLY A 9 7.78 -21.83 27.79
N SER A 10 9.01 -22.12 27.37
CA SER A 10 9.39 -22.47 25.99
C SER A 10 10.65 -23.35 25.95
N ALA A 11 10.83 -24.13 24.87
CA ALA A 11 12.05 -24.95 24.65
C ALA A 11 12.29 -25.15 23.15
N ARG A 12 13.57 -25.28 22.73
CA ARG A 12 13.93 -25.65 21.36
C ARG A 12 13.71 -27.13 21.13
N VAL A 13 13.34 -27.51 19.91
CA VAL A 13 13.12 -28.90 19.53
C VAL A 13 14.39 -29.76 19.74
N THR A 14 15.56 -29.21 19.49
CA THR A 14 16.87 -29.84 19.73
C THR A 14 17.10 -30.13 21.21
N ASP A 15 16.83 -29.15 22.06
CA ASP A 15 17.05 -29.27 23.51
C ASP A 15 16.08 -30.29 24.15
N LEU A 16 14.85 -30.37 23.61
CA LEU A 16 13.88 -31.38 24.00
C LEU A 16 14.31 -32.76 23.57
N ALA A 17 14.88 -32.93 22.36
CA ALA A 17 15.38 -34.18 21.84
C ALA A 17 16.51 -34.75 22.74
N ASP A 18 17.46 -33.88 23.09
CA ASP A 18 18.59 -34.24 23.95
C ASP A 18 18.14 -34.66 25.36
N GLN A 19 17.20 -33.91 25.95
CA GLN A 19 16.72 -34.20 27.31
C GLN A 19 15.80 -35.43 27.40
N LEU A 20 15.07 -35.72 26.33
CA LEU A 20 14.17 -36.89 26.28
C LEU A 20 14.86 -38.14 25.73
N GLY A 21 16.10 -38.02 25.25
CA GLY A 21 16.86 -39.15 24.70
C GLY A 21 16.26 -39.70 23.40
N VAL A 22 15.58 -38.82 22.60
CA VAL A 22 14.89 -39.21 21.36
C VAL A 22 15.39 -38.37 20.18
N SER A 23 15.12 -38.83 18.96
CA SER A 23 15.55 -38.06 17.78
C SER A 23 14.77 -36.76 17.63
N PRO A 24 15.37 -35.69 17.05
CA PRO A 24 14.66 -34.43 16.74
C PRO A 24 13.42 -34.64 15.84
N VAL A 25 13.42 -35.69 15.00
CA VAL A 25 12.30 -36.06 14.14
C VAL A 25 11.12 -36.55 14.98
N THR A 26 11.40 -37.37 16.00
CA THR A 26 10.39 -37.85 16.95
C THR A 26 9.76 -36.70 17.71
N VAL A 27 10.60 -35.77 18.23
CA VAL A 27 10.10 -34.59 18.93
C VAL A 27 9.22 -33.71 18.02
N ARG A 28 9.60 -33.50 16.75
CA ARG A 28 8.79 -32.72 15.80
C ARG A 28 7.41 -33.38 15.59
N ARG A 29 7.34 -34.66 15.43
CA ARG A 29 6.08 -35.42 15.25
C ARG A 29 5.18 -35.31 16.48
N ASP A 30 5.76 -35.44 17.67
CA ASP A 30 5.02 -35.30 18.92
C ASP A 30 4.54 -33.88 19.16
N VAL A 31 5.36 -32.87 18.82
CA VAL A 31 5.02 -31.46 18.85
C VAL A 31 3.84 -31.17 17.91
N GLU A 32 3.85 -31.76 16.71
CA GLU A 32 2.72 -31.62 15.75
C GLU A 32 1.43 -32.19 16.30
N ALA A 33 1.48 -33.35 16.89
CA ALA A 33 0.32 -34.00 17.50
C ALA A 33 -0.23 -33.24 18.70
N LEU A 34 0.65 -32.62 19.52
CA LEU A 34 0.25 -31.86 20.71
C LEU A 34 -0.21 -30.45 20.36
N ALA A 35 0.38 -29.82 19.33
CA ALA A 35 -0.06 -28.54 18.83
C ALA A 35 -1.43 -28.64 18.13
N GLY A 36 -1.68 -29.73 17.38
CA GLY A 36 -3.00 -30.02 16.81
C GLY A 36 -4.11 -30.24 17.85
N LYS A 37 -3.73 -30.58 19.09
CA LYS A 37 -4.64 -30.69 20.25
C LYS A 37 -4.70 -29.38 21.09
N GLY A 38 -4.03 -28.31 20.66
CA GLY A 38 -3.99 -27.04 21.40
C GLY A 38 -3.22 -27.07 22.72
N LEU A 39 -2.39 -28.10 22.95
CA LEU A 39 -1.65 -28.29 24.19
C LEU A 39 -0.27 -27.63 24.18
N LEU A 40 0.21 -27.23 23.02
CA LEU A 40 1.48 -26.49 22.79
C LEU A 40 1.32 -25.55 21.62
N ASP A 41 2.03 -24.41 21.66
CA ASP A 41 2.19 -23.49 20.52
C ASP A 41 3.53 -23.69 19.82
N ARG A 42 3.54 -23.60 18.46
CA ARG A 42 4.76 -23.71 17.64
C ARG A 42 5.29 -22.32 17.29
N VAL A 43 6.57 -22.12 17.56
CA VAL A 43 7.33 -20.95 17.11
C VAL A 43 8.58 -21.49 16.39
N HIS A 44 8.98 -20.92 15.24
CA HIS A 44 10.07 -21.40 14.40
C HIS A 44 11.22 -22.10 15.17
N GLY A 45 11.27 -23.45 15.09
CA GLY A 45 12.28 -24.28 15.74
C GLY A 45 12.16 -24.45 17.27
N ALA A 46 11.14 -23.86 17.89
CA ALA A 46 10.84 -23.95 19.31
C ALA A 46 9.37 -24.28 19.57
N VAL A 47 9.08 -24.68 20.81
CA VAL A 47 7.73 -24.98 21.33
C VAL A 47 7.50 -24.14 22.55
N SER A 48 6.31 -23.58 22.72
CA SER A 48 5.93 -22.84 23.93
C SER A 48 4.67 -23.43 24.57
N TRP A 49 4.57 -23.23 25.89
CA TRP A 49 3.35 -23.56 26.62
C TRP A 49 2.26 -22.56 26.23
N PRO A 50 1.02 -23.00 25.94
CA PRO A 50 -0.08 -22.07 25.70
C PRO A 50 -0.26 -21.15 26.89
N ARG A 51 -0.26 -19.84 26.67
CA ARG A 51 -0.56 -18.89 27.74
C ARG A 51 -2.00 -19.08 28.17
N GLU A 52 -2.25 -19.37 29.45
CA GLU A 52 -3.61 -19.43 29.99
C GLU A 52 -4.33 -18.12 29.67
N ARG A 53 -5.53 -18.22 29.10
CA ARG A 53 -6.45 -17.09 28.94
C ARG A 53 -6.89 -16.64 30.33
N GLY A 54 -6.02 -15.91 31.04
CA GLY A 54 -6.32 -15.30 32.33
C GLY A 54 -7.41 -14.25 32.18
N VAL A 55 -8.29 -14.18 33.20
CA VAL A 55 -9.34 -13.20 33.46
C VAL A 55 -8.99 -11.81 32.89
N ARG A 56 -9.85 -11.25 32.02
CA ARG A 56 -9.73 -9.97 31.34
C ARG A 56 -9.54 -8.78 32.28
N GLY A 57 -8.30 -8.49 32.67
CA GLY A 57 -7.91 -7.11 32.89
C GLY A 57 -7.78 -6.52 31.47
N ARG A 58 -8.22 -5.28 31.26
CA ARG A 58 -8.25 -4.57 29.96
C ARG A 58 -6.88 -4.65 29.30
N ALA A 59 -6.70 -5.66 28.41
CA ALA A 59 -5.48 -5.89 27.66
C ALA A 59 -5.18 -4.66 26.78
N PRO A 60 -3.89 -4.37 26.45
CA PRO A 60 -3.56 -3.35 25.44
C PRO A 60 -4.37 -3.64 24.18
N VAL A 61 -5.05 -2.63 23.70
CA VAL A 61 -6.02 -2.75 22.61
C VAL A 61 -5.31 -3.21 21.34
N GLY A 62 -5.59 -4.44 20.89
CA GLY A 62 -4.93 -5.11 19.77
C GLY A 62 -4.30 -6.46 20.14
N GLU A 63 -4.13 -6.76 21.43
CA GLU A 63 -3.45 -7.98 21.90
C GLU A 63 -4.19 -9.25 21.45
N GLY A 64 -3.49 -10.05 20.61
CA GLY A 64 -4.03 -11.29 20.06
C GLY A 64 -4.88 -11.14 18.79
N ARG A 65 -5.20 -9.92 18.32
CA ARG A 65 -5.97 -9.71 17.09
C ARG A 65 -5.15 -10.06 15.84
N VAL A 66 -5.84 -10.46 14.80
CA VAL A 66 -5.25 -10.73 13.48
C VAL A 66 -5.77 -9.70 12.50
N LEU A 67 -4.86 -8.95 11.87
CA LEU A 67 -5.14 -8.05 10.76
C LEU A 67 -4.76 -8.73 9.46
N GLY A 68 -5.61 -8.67 8.45
CA GLY A 68 -5.29 -9.11 7.10
C GLY A 68 -4.76 -7.96 6.26
N LEU A 69 -3.78 -8.22 5.41
CA LEU A 69 -3.34 -7.29 4.37
C LEU A 69 -3.36 -8.00 3.02
N LEU A 70 -4.19 -7.51 2.11
CA LEU A 70 -4.18 -7.86 0.70
C LEU A 70 -3.42 -6.77 -0.06
N ALA A 71 -2.35 -7.16 -0.76
CA ALA A 71 -1.55 -6.26 -1.58
C ALA A 71 -1.27 -6.86 -2.96
N PRO A 72 -1.13 -6.03 -4.02
CA PRO A 72 -0.84 -6.55 -5.35
C PRO A 72 0.61 -7.03 -5.51
N SER A 73 1.52 -6.59 -4.65
CA SER A 73 2.94 -7.01 -4.66
C SER A 73 3.52 -6.95 -3.26
N ALA A 74 4.59 -7.70 -2.99
CA ALA A 74 5.40 -7.60 -1.77
C ALA A 74 6.72 -6.85 -1.98
N THR A 75 6.97 -6.37 -3.21
CA THR A 75 8.22 -5.72 -3.62
C THR A 75 7.97 -4.29 -4.05
N TYR A 76 9.06 -3.56 -4.35
CA TYR A 76 9.04 -2.19 -4.84
C TYR A 76 8.16 -1.31 -3.94
N TYR A 77 7.17 -0.59 -4.50
CA TYR A 77 6.28 0.34 -3.82
C TYR A 77 5.63 -0.23 -2.53
N PHE A 78 5.08 -1.45 -2.63
CA PHE A 78 4.34 -2.07 -1.53
C PHE A 78 5.23 -2.63 -0.42
N ALA A 79 6.52 -2.82 -0.65
CA ALA A 79 7.44 -3.30 0.39
C ALA A 79 7.43 -2.39 1.64
N ASP A 80 7.47 -1.08 1.43
CA ASP A 80 7.44 -0.10 2.51
C ASP A 80 6.03 0.09 3.11
N VAL A 81 4.96 0.02 2.31
CA VAL A 81 3.58 0.01 2.80
C VAL A 81 3.35 -1.16 3.77
N ILE A 82 3.75 -2.38 3.34
CA ILE A 82 3.64 -3.60 4.16
C ILE A 82 4.46 -3.46 5.45
N ARG A 83 5.69 -2.93 5.36
CA ARG A 83 6.55 -2.70 6.53
C ARG A 83 5.91 -1.74 7.52
N GLY A 84 5.34 -0.63 7.04
CA GLY A 84 4.63 0.35 7.87
C GLY A 84 3.41 -0.24 8.57
N ALA A 85 2.60 -1.00 7.84
CA ALA A 85 1.44 -1.70 8.38
C ALA A 85 1.83 -2.74 9.44
N HIS A 86 2.87 -3.54 9.17
CA HIS A 86 3.39 -4.53 10.12
C HIS A 86 3.87 -3.89 11.42
N GLU A 87 4.62 -2.78 11.33
CA GLU A 87 5.10 -2.06 12.52
C GLU A 87 3.95 -1.50 13.38
N ALA A 88 2.92 -0.96 12.74
CA ALA A 88 1.76 -0.41 13.46
C ALA A 88 0.93 -1.53 14.09
N ALA A 89 0.70 -2.64 13.39
CA ALA A 89 0.04 -3.82 13.92
C ALA A 89 0.80 -4.38 15.15
N ALA A 90 2.12 -4.55 15.04
CA ALA A 90 2.95 -5.05 16.14
C ALA A 90 2.90 -4.14 17.37
N ARG A 91 2.94 -2.79 17.20
CA ARG A 91 2.79 -1.84 18.32
C ARG A 91 1.42 -1.91 18.99
N ALA A 92 0.39 -2.28 18.22
CA ALA A 92 -0.94 -2.49 18.75
C ALA A 92 -1.14 -3.89 19.38
N GLY A 93 -0.10 -4.75 19.40
CA GLY A 93 -0.19 -6.13 19.87
C GLY A 93 -0.94 -7.05 18.90
N ALA A 94 -1.15 -6.64 17.65
CA ALA A 94 -1.82 -7.41 16.63
C ALA A 94 -0.82 -8.13 15.70
N ARG A 95 -1.24 -9.26 15.13
CA ARG A 95 -0.50 -10.00 14.11
C ARG A 95 -1.00 -9.62 12.72
N LEU A 96 -0.09 -9.27 11.80
CA LEU A 96 -0.43 -9.03 10.39
C LEU A 96 -0.24 -10.32 9.57
N VAL A 97 -1.25 -10.66 8.76
CA VAL A 97 -1.20 -11.77 7.78
C VAL A 97 -1.32 -11.16 6.38
N LEU A 98 -0.39 -11.54 5.49
CA LEU A 98 -0.28 -11.01 4.13
C LEU A 98 -0.77 -12.02 3.09
N ARG A 99 -1.48 -11.52 2.07
CA ARG A 99 -1.75 -12.21 0.80
C ARG A 99 -1.39 -11.29 -0.37
N ILE A 100 -0.86 -11.89 -1.44
CA ILE A 100 -0.45 -11.20 -2.65
C ILE A 100 -1.34 -11.67 -3.79
N SER A 101 -1.80 -10.72 -4.64
CA SER A 101 -2.67 -11.01 -5.79
C SER A 101 -1.99 -10.83 -7.15
N ASP A 102 -0.72 -10.39 -7.17
CA ASP A 102 0.10 -10.24 -8.37
C ASP A 102 -0.58 -9.37 -9.46
N TYR A 103 -1.28 -8.28 -9.03
CA TYR A 103 -2.06 -7.41 -9.91
C TYR A 103 -3.11 -8.16 -10.74
N ARG A 104 -3.71 -9.21 -10.17
CA ARG A 104 -4.80 -9.98 -10.76
C ARG A 104 -6.08 -9.72 -9.96
N PRO A 105 -6.90 -8.73 -10.35
CA PRO A 105 -8.08 -8.32 -9.58
C PRO A 105 -9.11 -9.45 -9.44
N GLU A 106 -9.15 -10.41 -10.37
CA GLU A 106 -9.99 -11.61 -10.30
C GLU A 106 -9.61 -12.57 -9.16
N GLU A 107 -8.36 -12.50 -8.65
CA GLU A 107 -7.92 -13.29 -7.51
C GLU A 107 -8.13 -12.62 -6.16
N ASP A 108 -8.37 -11.31 -6.15
CA ASP A 108 -8.50 -10.53 -4.91
C ASP A 108 -9.58 -11.10 -3.96
N PRO A 109 -10.80 -11.47 -4.40
CA PRO A 109 -11.83 -12.03 -3.51
C PRO A 109 -11.36 -13.30 -2.80
N ALA A 110 -10.79 -14.25 -3.54
CA ALA A 110 -10.29 -15.51 -2.98
C ALA A 110 -9.13 -15.30 -1.99
N ARG A 111 -8.26 -14.30 -2.25
CA ARG A 111 -7.18 -13.92 -1.35
C ARG A 111 -7.71 -13.29 -0.06
N ALA A 112 -8.77 -12.45 -0.15
CA ALA A 112 -9.44 -11.88 1.01
C ALA A 112 -10.13 -12.94 1.86
N GLU A 113 -10.86 -13.89 1.25
CA GLU A 113 -11.43 -15.06 1.94
C GLU A 113 -10.34 -15.86 2.67
N GLY A 114 -9.19 -16.07 2.03
CA GLY A 114 -8.04 -16.72 2.65
C GLY A 114 -7.48 -15.98 3.87
N LEU A 115 -7.59 -14.64 3.93
CA LEU A 115 -7.25 -13.84 5.11
C LEU A 115 -8.28 -14.03 6.22
N LEU A 116 -9.56 -14.01 5.89
CA LEU A 116 -10.64 -14.26 6.85
C LEU A 116 -10.54 -15.67 7.45
N ALA A 117 -10.30 -16.69 6.61
CA ALA A 117 -10.07 -18.06 7.05
C ALA A 117 -8.82 -18.21 7.95
N ALA A 118 -7.81 -17.35 7.79
CA ALA A 118 -6.65 -17.27 8.67
C ALA A 118 -6.93 -16.52 9.99
N GLY A 119 -8.18 -16.11 10.23
CA GLY A 119 -8.66 -15.45 11.44
C GLY A 119 -8.50 -13.94 11.42
N ALA A 120 -8.37 -13.30 10.26
CA ALA A 120 -8.33 -11.84 10.18
C ALA A 120 -9.68 -11.24 10.63
N GLU A 121 -9.62 -10.32 11.58
CA GLU A 121 -10.78 -9.62 12.16
C GLU A 121 -11.08 -8.30 11.44
N GLY A 122 -10.15 -7.82 10.60
CA GLY A 122 -10.27 -6.67 9.74
C GLY A 122 -9.21 -6.68 8.64
N LEU A 123 -9.47 -5.98 7.54
CA LEU A 123 -8.65 -6.05 6.35
C LEU A 123 -8.13 -4.67 5.91
N LEU A 124 -6.83 -4.63 5.60
CA LEU A 124 -6.19 -3.61 4.79
C LEU A 124 -6.20 -4.13 3.35
N VAL A 125 -6.77 -3.37 2.43
CA VAL A 125 -7.01 -3.87 1.07
C VAL A 125 -6.45 -2.90 0.03
N ALA A 126 -5.43 -3.35 -0.71
CA ALA A 126 -4.97 -2.71 -1.93
C ALA A 126 -5.27 -3.65 -3.11
N PRO A 127 -6.46 -3.56 -3.73
CA PRO A 127 -6.83 -4.45 -4.82
C PRO A 127 -5.86 -4.38 -6.01
N GLY A 128 -5.80 -5.46 -6.78
CA GLY A 128 -4.93 -5.61 -7.95
C GLY A 128 -5.32 -4.77 -9.16
N TRP A 129 -6.13 -3.73 -8.98
CA TRP A 129 -6.60 -2.83 -10.03
C TRP A 129 -5.45 -2.19 -10.80
N ARG A 130 -5.65 -2.01 -12.10
CA ARG A 130 -4.69 -1.37 -13.02
C ARG A 130 -5.30 -0.19 -13.75
N GLY A 131 -6.57 -0.30 -14.14
CA GLY A 131 -7.29 0.68 -14.93
C GLY A 131 -8.27 1.53 -14.13
N PRO A 132 -8.74 2.66 -14.69
CA PRO A 132 -9.68 3.56 -14.01
C PRO A 132 -11.09 2.96 -13.85
N GLY A 133 -11.45 1.95 -14.66
CA GLY A 133 -12.73 1.23 -14.58
C GLY A 133 -12.77 0.11 -13.54
N ASP A 134 -11.59 -0.41 -13.14
CA ASP A 134 -11.49 -1.58 -12.27
C ASP A 134 -12.21 -1.44 -10.92
N PRO A 135 -12.24 -0.27 -10.25
CA PRO A 135 -13.00 -0.13 -9.01
C PRO A 135 -14.50 -0.43 -9.16
N VAL A 136 -15.08 -0.13 -10.31
CA VAL A 136 -16.49 -0.38 -10.62
C VAL A 136 -16.69 -1.83 -11.04
N GLU A 137 -15.82 -2.36 -11.89
CA GLU A 137 -15.93 -3.70 -12.46
C GLU A 137 -15.54 -4.79 -11.47
N HIS A 138 -14.48 -4.57 -10.69
CA HIS A 138 -13.87 -5.58 -9.82
C HIS A 138 -13.91 -5.23 -8.32
N GLY A 139 -14.58 -4.14 -7.91
CA GLY A 139 -14.52 -3.65 -6.54
C GLY A 139 -15.67 -4.10 -5.63
N GLY A 140 -16.80 -4.58 -6.19
CA GLY A 140 -18.03 -4.84 -5.43
C GLY A 140 -17.86 -5.75 -4.22
N TRP A 141 -17.03 -6.78 -4.31
CA TRP A 141 -16.76 -7.72 -3.23
C TRP A 141 -16.19 -7.07 -1.95
N VAL A 142 -15.51 -5.92 -2.08
CA VAL A 142 -14.93 -5.22 -0.93
C VAL A 142 -16.01 -4.66 -0.01
N ALA A 143 -17.13 -4.20 -0.59
CA ALA A 143 -18.27 -3.69 0.18
C ALA A 143 -19.05 -4.81 0.91
N GLU A 144 -18.93 -6.05 0.45
CA GLU A 144 -19.61 -7.23 1.00
C GLU A 144 -18.82 -7.94 2.11
N LEU A 145 -17.60 -7.48 2.39
CA LEU A 145 -16.75 -8.10 3.43
C LEU A 145 -17.38 -7.94 4.82
N PRO A 146 -17.44 -9.03 5.61
CA PRO A 146 -18.12 -9.05 6.92
C PRO A 146 -17.27 -8.48 8.05
N VAL A 147 -16.22 -7.73 7.74
CA VAL A 147 -15.26 -7.17 8.71
C VAL A 147 -14.91 -5.73 8.34
N PRO A 148 -14.43 -4.90 9.26
CA PRO A 148 -13.92 -3.58 8.94
C PRO A 148 -12.82 -3.61 7.88
N VAL A 149 -12.91 -2.69 6.91
CA VAL A 149 -11.97 -2.56 5.78
C VAL A 149 -11.41 -1.15 5.72
N VAL A 150 -10.11 -1.05 5.42
CA VAL A 150 -9.42 0.19 5.03
C VAL A 150 -8.77 -0.01 3.68
N LEU A 151 -9.13 0.81 2.69
CA LEU A 151 -8.49 0.82 1.37
C LEU A 151 -7.10 1.47 1.45
N LEU A 152 -6.15 0.87 0.73
CA LEU A 152 -4.76 1.33 0.63
C LEU A 152 -4.43 1.74 -0.80
N GLU A 153 -3.91 2.96 -0.99
CA GLU A 153 -3.41 3.45 -2.28
C GLU A 153 -4.40 3.23 -3.43
N ARG A 154 -5.69 3.36 -3.14
CA ARG A 154 -6.77 3.21 -4.11
C ARG A 154 -7.75 4.36 -3.99
N ASN A 155 -7.86 5.13 -5.06
CA ASN A 155 -8.95 6.07 -5.23
C ASN A 155 -10.15 5.35 -5.86
N VAL A 156 -11.33 5.68 -5.39
CA VAL A 156 -12.59 5.11 -5.86
C VAL A 156 -13.54 6.24 -6.26
N PRO A 157 -14.44 6.01 -7.23
CA PRO A 157 -15.44 6.99 -7.61
C PRO A 157 -16.27 7.45 -6.41
N PRO A 158 -16.57 8.75 -6.29
CA PRO A 158 -17.29 9.30 -5.13
C PRO A 158 -18.77 8.85 -5.06
N ASP A 159 -19.31 8.39 -6.15
CA ASP A 159 -20.68 7.86 -6.31
C ASP A 159 -20.72 6.32 -6.33
N GLY A 160 -19.55 5.66 -6.18
CA GLY A 160 -19.46 4.21 -6.21
C GLY A 160 -19.71 3.55 -4.84
N PRO A 161 -19.95 2.22 -4.82
CA PRO A 161 -20.25 1.46 -3.59
C PRO A 161 -19.13 1.50 -2.54
N LEU A 162 -17.91 1.81 -2.95
CA LEU A 162 -16.74 1.87 -2.07
C LEU A 162 -16.45 3.29 -1.54
N ALA A 163 -17.21 4.30 -1.96
CA ALA A 163 -16.99 5.70 -1.57
C ALA A 163 -17.06 5.92 -0.05
N GLY A 164 -17.90 5.12 0.64
CA GLY A 164 -18.08 5.15 2.09
C GLY A 164 -17.05 4.35 2.89
N LEU A 165 -16.03 3.75 2.28
CA LEU A 165 -15.00 3.05 3.01
C LEU A 165 -13.90 3.99 3.50
N ASP A 166 -13.30 3.65 4.64
CA ASP A 166 -12.08 4.29 5.09
C ASP A 166 -10.94 4.05 4.08
N ARG A 167 -10.11 5.06 3.84
CA ARG A 167 -8.95 4.91 2.95
C ARG A 167 -7.75 5.74 3.35
N VAL A 168 -6.57 5.24 3.03
CA VAL A 168 -5.29 5.94 3.20
C VAL A 168 -4.51 5.85 1.90
N CYS A 169 -4.19 6.99 1.32
CA CYS A 169 -3.51 7.11 0.03
C CYS A 169 -2.40 8.16 0.07
N SER A 170 -1.42 8.05 -0.81
CA SER A 170 -0.53 9.15 -1.17
C SER A 170 -1.28 10.18 -2.02
N ASP A 171 -1.05 11.47 -1.77
CA ASP A 171 -1.54 12.55 -2.65
C ASP A 171 -0.61 12.70 -3.86
N HIS A 172 -0.85 11.87 -4.88
CA HIS A 172 -0.03 11.88 -6.09
C HIS A 172 -0.15 13.20 -6.87
N GLY A 173 -1.30 13.87 -6.82
CA GLY A 173 -1.50 15.18 -7.43
C GLY A 173 -0.58 16.24 -6.82
N HIS A 174 -0.46 16.27 -5.48
CA HIS A 174 0.49 17.12 -4.80
C HIS A 174 1.95 16.77 -5.17
N GLY A 175 2.28 15.50 -5.27
CA GLY A 175 3.61 15.04 -5.69
C GLY A 175 4.00 15.55 -7.07
N VAL A 176 3.08 15.48 -8.03
CA VAL A 176 3.28 16.05 -9.39
C VAL A 176 3.45 17.55 -9.33
N LEU A 177 2.63 18.27 -8.53
CA LEU A 177 2.77 19.72 -8.36
C LEU A 177 4.16 20.10 -7.83
N LEU A 178 4.70 19.35 -6.86
CA LEU A 178 6.06 19.59 -6.36
C LEU A 178 7.13 19.43 -7.44
N ALA A 179 7.03 18.37 -8.26
CA ALA A 179 7.96 18.12 -9.35
C ALA A 179 7.92 19.20 -10.41
N LEU A 180 6.72 19.57 -10.89
CA LEU A 180 6.59 20.60 -11.93
C LEU A 180 6.98 21.97 -11.42
N ARG A 181 6.60 22.34 -10.19
CA ARG A 181 7.03 23.59 -9.58
C ARG A 181 8.54 23.68 -9.51
N HIS A 182 9.22 22.64 -9.05
CA HIS A 182 10.67 22.61 -8.99
C HIS A 182 11.33 22.83 -10.35
N LEU A 183 10.82 22.19 -11.40
CA LEU A 183 11.35 22.36 -12.77
C LEU A 183 11.06 23.77 -13.32
N THR A 184 9.86 24.30 -13.12
CA THR A 184 9.51 25.64 -13.60
C THR A 184 10.25 26.77 -12.86
N GLU A 185 10.49 26.62 -11.55
CA GLU A 185 11.32 27.54 -10.77
C GLU A 185 12.79 27.57 -11.23
N GLN A 186 13.26 26.50 -11.88
CA GLN A 186 14.60 26.45 -12.51
C GLN A 186 14.61 27.00 -13.94
N GLY A 187 13.49 27.52 -14.42
CA GLY A 187 13.38 28.17 -15.72
C GLY A 187 12.99 27.25 -16.87
N HIS A 188 12.67 25.98 -16.58
CA HIS A 188 12.14 25.09 -17.62
C HIS A 188 10.69 25.48 -17.98
N GLY A 189 10.36 25.41 -19.25
CA GLY A 189 9.00 25.68 -19.73
C GLY A 189 7.99 24.62 -19.29
N VAL A 190 7.23 24.03 -20.23
CA VAL A 190 6.31 22.93 -19.90
C VAL A 190 7.08 21.61 -19.82
N PRO A 191 7.35 21.04 -18.62
CA PRO A 191 8.01 19.75 -18.51
C PRO A 191 7.15 18.65 -19.16
N LEU A 192 7.75 17.73 -19.90
CA LEU A 192 7.04 16.59 -20.44
C LEU A 192 6.70 15.57 -19.33
N LEU A 193 5.57 14.90 -19.47
CA LEU A 193 5.24 13.73 -18.67
C LEU A 193 5.49 12.46 -19.48
N VAL A 194 6.33 11.58 -18.94
CA VAL A 194 6.52 10.21 -19.42
C VAL A 194 5.93 9.28 -18.35
N ALA A 195 4.88 8.56 -18.68
CA ALA A 195 4.18 7.76 -17.68
C ALA A 195 3.56 6.50 -18.27
N ARG A 196 3.52 5.45 -17.44
CA ARG A 196 2.75 4.23 -17.72
C ARG A 196 1.24 4.53 -17.68
N ALA A 197 0.43 3.56 -18.15
CA ALA A 197 -1.03 3.62 -18.07
C ALA A 197 -1.64 2.46 -17.27
N ASP A 198 -0.80 1.58 -16.71
CA ASP A 198 -1.15 0.28 -16.17
C ASP A 198 -1.13 0.19 -14.64
N SER A 199 -1.22 1.33 -13.95
CA SER A 199 -1.28 1.36 -12.48
C SER A 199 -2.11 2.52 -11.95
N PRO A 200 -2.73 2.38 -10.75
CA PRO A 200 -3.46 3.47 -10.10
C PRO A 200 -2.59 4.71 -9.86
N THR A 201 -1.31 4.54 -9.53
CA THR A 201 -0.36 5.65 -9.38
C THR A 201 -0.16 6.39 -10.70
N ALA A 202 0.04 5.67 -11.81
CA ALA A 202 0.20 6.29 -13.13
C ALA A 202 -1.03 7.11 -13.53
N ILE A 203 -2.24 6.59 -13.27
CA ILE A 203 -3.50 7.31 -13.51
C ILE A 203 -3.52 8.60 -12.69
N ALA A 204 -3.26 8.53 -11.40
CA ALA A 204 -3.26 9.70 -10.51
C ALA A 204 -2.17 10.73 -10.88
N VAL A 205 -1.00 10.29 -11.34
CA VAL A 205 0.08 11.15 -11.83
C VAL A 205 -0.37 11.89 -13.11
N ARG A 206 -1.02 11.22 -14.05
CA ARG A 206 -1.56 11.82 -15.29
C ARG A 206 -2.64 12.87 -15.00
N GLU A 207 -3.58 12.54 -14.13
CA GLU A 207 -4.62 13.48 -13.66
C GLU A 207 -3.98 14.69 -12.97
N GLY A 208 -3.02 14.44 -12.08
CA GLY A 208 -2.26 15.46 -11.36
C GLY A 208 -1.45 16.37 -12.28
N TYR A 209 -0.95 15.88 -13.42
CA TYR A 209 -0.15 16.65 -14.36
C TYR A 209 -0.94 17.85 -14.94
N ALA A 210 -2.12 17.62 -15.48
CA ALA A 210 -2.95 18.68 -16.02
C ALA A 210 -3.40 19.67 -14.92
N ALA A 211 -3.68 19.18 -13.71
CA ALA A 211 -4.05 20.01 -12.58
C ALA A 211 -2.88 20.89 -12.10
N ALA A 212 -1.67 20.33 -12.03
CA ALA A 212 -0.47 21.04 -11.61
C ALA A 212 -0.07 22.15 -12.60
N LEU A 213 -0.14 21.90 -13.92
CA LEU A 213 0.11 22.92 -14.94
C LEU A 213 -0.84 24.11 -14.79
N ARG A 214 -2.13 23.85 -14.57
CA ARG A 214 -3.10 24.93 -14.29
C ARG A 214 -2.78 25.70 -13.02
N ALA A 215 -2.38 25.02 -11.95
CA ALA A 215 -2.06 25.63 -10.67
C ALA A 215 -0.77 26.49 -10.72
N LEU A 216 0.12 26.20 -11.67
CA LEU A 216 1.38 26.93 -11.90
C LEU A 216 1.29 27.99 -13.01
N ASP A 217 0.11 28.18 -13.60
CA ASP A 217 -0.10 29.12 -14.72
C ASP A 217 0.79 28.80 -15.94
N VAL A 218 1.15 27.53 -16.10
CA VAL A 218 1.93 27.02 -17.23
C VAL A 218 0.99 26.68 -18.39
N PRO A 219 1.35 26.98 -19.67
CA PRO A 219 0.52 26.63 -20.83
C PRO A 219 0.09 25.17 -20.83
N GLY A 220 -1.11 24.89 -21.35
CA GLY A 220 -1.83 23.63 -21.22
C GLY A 220 -1.03 22.34 -21.51
N PRO A 221 -1.54 21.17 -21.09
CA PRO A 221 -0.78 19.91 -21.09
C PRO A 221 -0.33 19.53 -22.51
N ARG A 222 0.92 19.06 -22.59
CA ARG A 222 1.43 18.37 -23.78
C ARG A 222 0.93 16.92 -23.75
N PRO A 223 0.92 16.24 -24.90
CA PRO A 223 0.68 14.80 -24.93
C PRO A 223 1.63 14.07 -23.98
N VAL A 224 1.09 13.10 -23.25
CA VAL A 224 1.89 12.23 -22.38
C VAL A 224 2.62 11.22 -23.25
N ILE A 225 3.93 11.07 -23.07
CA ILE A 225 4.69 10.00 -23.68
C ILE A 225 4.35 8.70 -22.92
N GLU A 226 3.77 7.74 -23.67
CA GLU A 226 3.38 6.46 -23.11
C GLU A 226 4.61 5.59 -22.84
N SER A 227 4.87 5.29 -21.57
CA SER A 227 5.91 4.35 -21.15
C SER A 227 5.32 2.98 -20.81
N VAL A 228 6.14 1.96 -20.99
CA VAL A 228 5.85 0.57 -20.61
C VAL A 228 7.11 -0.02 -19.98
N PRO A 229 6.99 -1.05 -19.08
CA PRO A 229 8.17 -1.74 -18.57
C PRO A 229 9.01 -2.35 -19.69
N ALA A 230 10.30 -2.06 -19.72
CA ALA A 230 11.21 -2.56 -20.77
C ALA A 230 11.28 -4.09 -20.79
N GLU A 231 11.13 -4.76 -19.66
CA GLU A 231 11.09 -6.22 -19.55
C GLU A 231 9.82 -6.85 -20.11
N THR A 232 8.72 -6.09 -20.19
CA THR A 232 7.43 -6.57 -20.69
C THR A 232 7.24 -6.24 -22.18
N ASP A 233 7.57 -5.01 -22.59
CA ASP A 233 7.53 -4.54 -23.97
C ASP A 233 8.77 -3.70 -24.30
N PRO A 234 9.91 -4.32 -24.63
CA PRO A 234 11.12 -3.60 -24.99
C PRO A 234 10.93 -2.62 -26.17
N ALA A 235 10.11 -2.99 -27.15
CA ALA A 235 9.86 -2.14 -28.31
C ALA A 235 9.04 -0.89 -27.97
N GLY A 236 8.07 -1.03 -27.06
CA GLY A 236 7.28 0.07 -26.50
C GLY A 236 8.14 1.03 -25.70
N PHE A 237 8.99 0.51 -24.85
CA PHE A 237 9.94 1.30 -24.08
C PHE A 237 10.89 2.11 -25.01
N GLU A 238 11.46 1.47 -26.01
CA GLU A 238 12.32 2.14 -26.99
C GLU A 238 11.58 3.19 -27.84
N ARG A 239 10.27 3.04 -28.06
CA ARG A 239 9.44 4.11 -28.67
C ARG A 239 9.38 5.32 -27.76
N ALA A 240 9.10 5.13 -26.47
CA ALA A 240 9.06 6.22 -25.49
C ALA A 240 10.41 6.96 -25.38
N VAL A 241 11.52 6.22 -25.37
CA VAL A 241 12.88 6.80 -25.39
C VAL A 241 13.10 7.66 -26.63
N ARG A 242 12.76 7.16 -27.84
CA ARG A 242 12.92 7.92 -29.09
C ARG A 242 12.03 9.16 -29.15
N GLU A 243 10.80 9.08 -28.63
CA GLU A 243 9.88 10.21 -28.56
C GLU A 243 10.43 11.31 -27.64
N LEU A 244 10.91 10.94 -26.45
CA LEU A 244 11.55 11.87 -25.53
C LEU A 244 12.84 12.47 -26.15
N HIS A 245 13.68 11.64 -26.77
CA HIS A 245 14.88 12.10 -27.46
C HIS A 245 14.54 13.11 -28.57
N ALA A 246 13.53 12.85 -29.39
CA ALA A 246 13.13 13.75 -30.47
C ALA A 246 12.65 15.12 -29.92
N ALA A 247 11.91 15.13 -28.81
CA ALA A 247 11.46 16.36 -28.18
C ALA A 247 12.64 17.18 -27.60
N VAL A 248 13.67 16.50 -27.07
CA VAL A 248 14.90 17.19 -26.61
C VAL A 248 15.71 17.71 -27.81
N ALA A 249 15.93 16.89 -28.83
CA ALA A 249 16.71 17.27 -30.00
C ALA A 249 16.09 18.42 -30.81
N SER A 250 14.77 18.52 -30.83
CA SER A 250 14.05 19.66 -31.45
C SER A 250 14.04 20.93 -30.60
N GLY A 251 14.52 20.89 -29.35
CA GLY A 251 14.41 21.97 -28.38
C GLY A 251 12.99 22.16 -27.80
N GLU A 252 12.09 21.24 -28.09
CA GLU A 252 10.73 21.27 -27.59
C GLU A 252 10.65 20.98 -26.09
N ALA A 253 11.56 20.16 -25.56
CA ALA A 253 11.61 19.79 -24.15
C ALA A 253 13.02 20.01 -23.57
N THR A 254 13.07 20.65 -22.41
CA THR A 254 14.28 20.80 -21.58
C THR A 254 14.12 20.12 -20.21
N ALA A 255 12.92 19.65 -19.90
CA ALA A 255 12.64 18.94 -18.65
C ALA A 255 11.56 17.87 -18.81
N ALA A 256 11.64 16.81 -18.00
CA ALA A 256 10.67 15.74 -17.95
C ALA A 256 10.41 15.23 -16.51
N LEU A 257 9.15 14.85 -16.26
CA LEU A 257 8.75 14.03 -15.12
C LEU A 257 8.51 12.60 -15.63
N VAL A 258 9.22 11.63 -15.06
CA VAL A 258 9.15 10.23 -15.51
C VAL A 258 8.60 9.33 -14.38
N HIS A 259 7.52 8.65 -14.63
CA HIS A 259 6.95 7.62 -13.77
C HIS A 259 7.18 6.22 -14.36
N ASN A 260 7.97 5.34 -13.68
CA ASN A 260 8.54 5.46 -12.34
C ASN A 260 10.09 5.62 -12.37
N ASP A 261 10.74 5.52 -11.21
CA ASP A 261 12.20 5.73 -11.11
C ASP A 261 13.03 4.61 -11.75
N VAL A 262 12.52 3.37 -11.85
CA VAL A 262 13.17 2.29 -12.61
C VAL A 262 13.18 2.64 -14.10
N ASP A 263 12.03 3.06 -14.65
CA ASP A 263 11.93 3.50 -16.03
C ASP A 263 12.80 4.75 -16.28
N ALA A 264 12.84 5.68 -15.31
CA ALA A 264 13.65 6.88 -15.43
C ALA A 264 15.15 6.56 -15.52
N ILE A 265 15.67 5.63 -14.72
CA ILE A 265 17.06 5.19 -14.78
C ILE A 265 17.37 4.59 -16.15
N GLN A 266 16.54 3.67 -16.62
CA GLN A 266 16.72 3.02 -17.93
C GLN A 266 16.64 4.04 -19.07
N MET A 267 15.70 5.00 -19.01
CA MET A 267 15.61 6.07 -20.01
C MET A 267 16.84 6.96 -20.03
N VAL A 268 17.37 7.36 -18.87
CA VAL A 268 18.62 8.17 -18.80
C VAL A 268 19.77 7.43 -19.45
N GLN A 269 19.92 6.13 -19.21
CA GLN A 269 20.96 5.31 -19.83
C GLN A 269 20.82 5.25 -21.36
N ARG A 270 19.60 5.02 -21.86
CA ARG A 270 19.32 4.97 -23.31
C ARG A 270 19.48 6.35 -23.96
N LEU A 271 19.07 7.43 -23.30
CA LEU A 271 19.24 8.79 -23.78
C LEU A 271 20.73 9.18 -23.87
N ALA A 272 21.55 8.75 -22.92
CA ALA A 272 23.00 8.96 -22.94
C ALA A 272 23.67 8.28 -24.16
N GLU A 273 23.22 7.06 -24.54
CA GLU A 273 23.66 6.38 -25.77
C GLU A 273 23.28 7.17 -27.04
N LEU A 274 22.21 7.97 -26.98
CA LEU A 274 21.75 8.85 -28.05
C LEU A 274 22.37 10.26 -27.99
N GLY A 275 23.28 10.50 -27.02
CA GLY A 275 24.01 11.77 -26.90
C GLY A 275 23.30 12.84 -26.02
N VAL A 276 22.19 12.51 -25.37
CA VAL A 276 21.49 13.43 -24.44
C VAL A 276 22.04 13.26 -23.04
N ARG A 277 22.47 14.35 -22.42
CA ARG A 277 23.02 14.40 -21.07
C ARG A 277 21.99 14.87 -20.06
N VAL A 278 21.90 14.19 -18.94
CA VAL A 278 21.11 14.60 -17.79
C VAL A 278 22.10 15.06 -16.70
N PRO A 279 22.00 16.32 -16.20
CA PRO A 279 20.92 17.31 -16.43
C PRO A 279 21.16 18.29 -17.59
N ASP A 280 22.32 18.30 -18.25
CA ASP A 280 22.78 19.40 -19.11
C ASP A 280 21.83 19.70 -20.30
N ASP A 281 21.34 18.62 -20.97
CA ASP A 281 20.45 18.73 -22.12
C ASP A 281 18.98 18.48 -21.73
N LEU A 282 18.74 17.74 -20.62
CA LEU A 282 17.42 17.40 -20.11
C LEU A 282 17.44 17.35 -18.57
N ALA A 283 16.73 18.24 -17.89
CA ALA A 283 16.43 18.09 -16.47
C ALA A 283 15.38 16.99 -16.25
N LEU A 284 15.60 16.09 -15.31
CA LEU A 284 14.71 14.96 -15.09
C LEU A 284 14.34 14.79 -13.62
N VAL A 285 13.03 14.68 -13.35
CA VAL A 285 12.48 14.27 -12.06
C VAL A 285 11.88 12.88 -12.23
N ALA A 286 12.25 11.94 -11.36
CA ALA A 286 11.65 10.60 -11.28
C ALA A 286 10.47 10.57 -10.29
N TYR A 287 9.64 9.54 -10.38
CA TYR A 287 8.56 9.27 -9.43
C TYR A 287 8.81 7.96 -8.69
N ASP A 288 8.41 7.87 -7.42
CA ASP A 288 8.45 6.77 -6.46
C ASP A 288 9.65 6.75 -5.50
N ASP A 289 10.84 7.14 -5.91
CA ASP A 289 12.07 7.21 -5.09
C ASP A 289 12.46 5.88 -4.36
N GLU A 290 12.35 4.76 -5.08
CA GLU A 290 12.82 3.46 -4.58
C GLU A 290 14.32 3.24 -4.89
N VAL A 291 14.71 3.58 -6.12
CA VAL A 291 16.07 3.36 -6.65
C VAL A 291 16.68 4.62 -7.28
N ALA A 292 15.95 5.72 -7.33
CA ALA A 292 16.36 6.97 -7.98
C ALA A 292 17.74 7.49 -7.55
N ALA A 293 18.10 7.29 -6.28
CA ALA A 293 19.41 7.68 -5.73
C ALA A 293 20.58 6.82 -6.22
N LEU A 294 20.31 5.66 -6.84
CA LEU A 294 21.31 4.69 -7.26
C LEU A 294 21.70 4.82 -8.75
N ALA A 295 21.09 5.77 -9.48
CA ALA A 295 21.47 6.08 -10.85
C ALA A 295 22.88 6.67 -10.90
N ASP A 296 23.55 6.54 -12.07
CA ASP A 296 24.89 7.14 -12.31
C ASP A 296 24.89 8.65 -12.04
N THR A 297 23.83 9.35 -12.48
CA THR A 297 23.46 10.68 -12.02
C THR A 297 22.27 10.51 -11.06
N PRO A 298 22.43 10.69 -9.74
CA PRO A 298 21.36 10.51 -8.79
C PRO A 298 20.15 11.38 -9.15
N LEU A 299 18.96 10.73 -9.31
CA LEU A 299 17.78 11.39 -9.81
C LEU A 299 17.03 12.12 -8.69
N THR A 300 16.68 13.39 -8.94
CA THR A 300 15.64 14.09 -8.18
C THR A 300 14.36 13.30 -8.31
N ALA A 301 13.65 13.05 -7.19
CA ALA A 301 12.48 12.20 -7.22
C ALA A 301 11.36 12.66 -6.29
N VAL A 302 10.12 12.45 -6.70
CA VAL A 302 8.95 12.51 -5.83
C VAL A 302 8.92 11.24 -4.99
N ALA A 303 8.89 11.40 -3.67
CA ALA A 303 8.91 10.31 -2.69
C ALA A 303 7.55 10.20 -1.97
N PRO A 304 6.62 9.33 -2.41
CA PRO A 304 5.40 9.05 -1.67
C PRO A 304 5.71 8.48 -0.28
N PRO A 305 4.93 8.83 0.75
CA PRO A 305 5.20 8.41 2.13
C PRO A 305 4.71 6.98 2.41
N LYS A 306 5.11 6.01 1.60
CA LYS A 306 4.64 4.61 1.54
C LYS A 306 4.57 3.93 2.91
N ARG A 307 5.66 4.04 3.68
CA ARG A 307 5.71 3.44 5.02
C ARG A 307 4.70 4.08 5.98
N GLU A 308 4.47 5.41 5.84
CA GLU A 308 3.47 6.10 6.67
C GLU A 308 2.05 5.76 6.23
N VAL A 309 1.78 5.58 4.93
CA VAL A 309 0.49 5.08 4.42
C VAL A 309 0.13 3.76 5.11
N GLY A 310 1.02 2.77 5.07
CA GLY A 310 0.80 1.48 5.74
C GLY A 310 0.59 1.63 7.25
N ARG A 311 1.37 2.52 7.89
CA ARG A 311 1.29 2.76 9.32
C ARG A 311 -0.05 3.41 9.73
N GLN A 312 -0.51 4.41 8.99
CA GLN A 312 -1.78 5.10 9.26
C GLN A 312 -2.98 4.18 8.98
N ALA A 313 -2.93 3.41 7.91
CA ALA A 313 -3.99 2.46 7.59
C ALA A 313 -4.16 1.38 8.67
N ALA A 314 -3.08 0.80 9.16
CA ALA A 314 -3.15 -0.19 10.23
C ALA A 314 -3.65 0.42 11.55
N ARG A 315 -3.28 1.68 11.87
CA ARG A 315 -3.83 2.40 13.03
C ARG A 315 -5.33 2.62 12.88
N LEU A 316 -5.76 3.09 11.73
CA LEU A 316 -7.18 3.33 11.44
C LEU A 316 -7.98 2.02 11.53
N LEU A 317 -7.47 0.93 10.99
CA LEU A 317 -8.13 -0.38 11.09
C LEU A 317 -8.24 -0.85 12.54
N VAL A 318 -7.20 -0.68 13.36
CA VAL A 318 -7.24 -1.01 14.79
C VAL A 318 -8.28 -0.16 15.53
N GLU A 319 -8.43 1.12 15.18
CA GLU A 319 -9.48 1.99 15.73
C GLU A 319 -10.87 1.47 15.37
N ARG A 320 -11.10 1.13 14.09
CA ARG A 320 -12.39 0.56 13.63
C ARG A 320 -12.73 -0.76 14.30
N LEU A 321 -11.76 -1.62 14.54
CA LEU A 321 -11.98 -2.89 15.25
C LEU A 321 -12.37 -2.69 16.73
N ARG A 322 -11.97 -1.57 17.34
CA ARG A 322 -12.43 -1.20 18.69
C ARG A 322 -13.90 -0.82 18.68
N GLU A 323 -14.26 0.10 17.77
CA GLU A 323 -15.63 0.57 17.60
C GLU A 323 -16.58 -0.58 17.27
N TRP A 324 -16.14 -1.50 16.38
CA TRP A 324 -16.88 -2.70 16.00
C TRP A 324 -17.14 -3.65 17.18
N GLY A 325 -16.18 -3.82 18.09
CA GLY A 325 -16.29 -4.67 19.27
C GLY A 325 -17.12 -4.07 20.39
N ASP A 326 -17.10 -2.73 20.54
CA ASP A 326 -17.85 -2.03 21.60
C ASP A 326 -19.34 -1.83 21.20
N GLY A 327 -19.69 -1.90 19.88
CA GLY A 327 -21.04 -1.71 19.35
C GLY A 327 -21.90 -2.98 19.23
N GLY A 328 -21.43 -4.13 19.74
CA GLY A 328 -22.13 -5.42 19.67
C GLY A 328 -22.45 -5.81 18.22
N GLY A 329 -21.59 -6.65 17.58
CA GLY A 329 -21.68 -7.04 16.17
C GLY A 329 -23.10 -7.35 15.68
N GLY A 330 -23.71 -6.42 14.99
CA GLY A 330 -25.02 -6.54 14.36
C GLY A 330 -25.21 -5.45 13.33
N ALA A 331 -25.06 -5.86 12.07
CA ALA A 331 -25.66 -5.33 10.85
C ALA A 331 -25.90 -3.81 10.75
N ASP A 332 -24.97 -3.10 10.06
CA ASP A 332 -25.38 -2.10 9.09
C ASP A 332 -24.49 -2.16 7.86
N THR A 333 -24.75 -3.14 7.00
CA THR A 333 -24.35 -3.12 5.60
C THR A 333 -25.29 -2.15 4.93
N GLY A 334 -24.89 -0.88 4.78
CA GLY A 334 -25.68 0.17 4.15
C GLY A 334 -26.03 -0.11 2.69
N ALA A 335 -27.05 -0.93 2.50
CA ALA A 335 -27.85 -0.96 1.27
C ALA A 335 -29.10 -0.11 1.53
N GLY A 336 -29.15 1.08 0.94
CA GLY A 336 -30.29 1.98 1.00
C GLY A 336 -31.57 1.36 0.44
N GLY A 337 -32.39 0.80 1.31
CA GLY A 337 -33.77 0.40 1.04
C GLY A 337 -34.72 1.39 1.69
N VAL A 338 -35.52 2.10 0.87
CA VAL A 338 -36.61 2.95 1.29
C VAL A 338 -37.66 2.10 2.02
N ALA A 339 -37.84 2.25 3.31
CA ALA A 339 -38.93 1.64 4.08
C ALA A 339 -40.13 2.56 4.10
N VAL A 340 -41.24 2.08 3.51
CA VAL A 340 -42.58 2.62 3.67
C VAL A 340 -43.15 2.18 5.02
N GLY A 341 -43.82 3.13 5.69
CA GLY A 341 -44.23 3.13 7.08
C GLY A 341 -45.09 1.94 7.55
N GLY A 342 -44.96 1.66 8.82
CA GLY A 342 -45.82 0.80 9.61
C GLY A 342 -45.61 1.10 11.11
N ASP A 343 -46.63 1.69 11.69
CA ASP A 343 -46.79 2.10 13.09
C ASP A 343 -46.80 0.87 14.02
N SER A 344 -45.96 0.80 15.03
CA SER A 344 -46.27 0.05 16.26
C SER A 344 -45.23 0.27 17.39
N HIS A 345 -45.73 0.83 18.48
CA HIS A 345 -45.32 0.78 19.92
C HIS A 345 -43.84 0.68 20.29
N ARG A 346 -43.33 1.83 20.73
CA ARG A 346 -42.10 1.98 21.54
C ARG A 346 -42.28 1.34 22.93
N THR A 347 -41.33 0.52 23.33
CA THR A 347 -40.94 0.38 24.73
C THR A 347 -39.63 1.13 24.93
N GLU A 348 -39.66 2.13 25.78
CA GLU A 348 -38.50 2.94 26.18
C GLU A 348 -37.57 2.10 27.06
N ASP A 349 -36.39 1.76 26.55
CA ASP A 349 -35.21 1.55 27.38
C ASP A 349 -34.04 2.12 26.59
N GLY A 350 -33.66 3.36 26.94
CA GLY A 350 -32.77 4.21 26.18
C GLY A 350 -31.30 3.91 26.49
N GLY A 351 -30.75 2.88 25.92
CA GLY A 351 -29.32 2.78 25.70
C GLY A 351 -28.97 3.61 24.45
N ALA A 352 -28.32 4.77 24.60
CA ALA A 352 -27.84 5.57 23.49
C ALA A 352 -26.85 4.72 22.67
N VAL A 353 -27.31 4.20 21.55
CA VAL A 353 -26.42 3.67 20.51
C VAL A 353 -25.63 4.87 19.99
N GLY A 354 -24.35 4.97 20.36
CA GLY A 354 -23.49 6.05 19.92
C GLY A 354 -23.49 6.10 18.37
N GLU A 355 -23.58 7.32 17.81
CA GLU A 355 -23.43 7.50 16.37
C GLU A 355 -22.16 6.80 15.86
N PRO A 356 -22.22 6.08 14.75
CA PRO A 356 -21.03 5.45 14.18
C PRO A 356 -19.99 6.53 13.83
N ALA A 357 -18.73 6.29 14.19
CA ALA A 357 -17.66 7.25 13.92
C ALA A 357 -17.56 7.54 12.40
N PRO A 358 -17.32 8.81 12.01
CA PRO A 358 -17.27 9.20 10.61
C PRO A 358 -16.16 8.46 9.86
N ARG A 359 -16.42 8.12 8.60
CA ARG A 359 -15.41 7.53 7.71
C ARG A 359 -14.31 8.53 7.38
N ARG A 360 -13.09 8.05 7.19
CA ARG A 360 -11.92 8.89 7.01
C ARG A 360 -11.22 8.59 5.69
N HIS A 361 -10.94 9.65 4.92
CA HIS A 361 -10.09 9.60 3.75
C HIS A 361 -8.82 10.39 4.06
N LEU A 362 -7.70 9.70 4.22
CA LEU A 362 -6.41 10.30 4.54
C LEU A 362 -5.57 10.36 3.27
N ALA A 363 -5.21 11.57 2.85
CA ALA A 363 -4.27 11.83 1.77
C ALA A 363 -2.95 12.30 2.39
N LEU A 364 -1.87 11.55 2.20
CA LEU A 364 -0.56 11.84 2.74
C LEU A 364 0.31 12.50 1.67
N LEU A 365 0.91 13.63 2.01
CA LEU A 365 1.70 14.42 1.05
C LEU A 365 3.05 13.76 0.78
N PRO A 366 3.41 13.54 -0.51
CA PRO A 366 4.76 13.19 -0.92
C PRO A 366 5.78 14.30 -0.63
N ALA A 367 7.05 13.95 -0.58
CA ALA A 367 8.16 14.89 -0.54
C ALA A 367 8.91 14.89 -1.88
N LEU A 368 9.54 16.01 -2.23
CA LEU A 368 10.52 16.05 -3.31
C LEU A 368 11.93 15.85 -2.74
N ARG A 369 12.66 14.88 -3.26
CA ARG A 369 14.06 14.60 -2.94
C ARG A 369 14.94 15.15 -4.04
N VAL A 370 15.44 16.36 -3.85
CA VAL A 370 16.30 17.03 -4.84
C VAL A 370 17.68 16.38 -4.86
N ARG A 371 18.17 16.05 -6.07
CA ARG A 371 19.47 15.47 -6.36
C ARG A 371 20.07 16.11 -7.63
N ALA A 372 20.98 15.42 -8.32
CA ALA A 372 21.78 15.98 -9.40
C ALA A 372 21.04 16.12 -10.74
N SER A 373 19.97 15.38 -10.99
CA SER A 373 19.37 15.25 -12.33
C SER A 373 18.57 16.45 -12.84
N CYS A 374 18.47 17.53 -12.07
CA CYS A 374 17.79 18.77 -12.49
C CYS A 374 18.73 19.97 -12.58
N GLY A 375 20.06 19.78 -12.50
CA GLY A 375 21.00 20.90 -12.51
C GLY A 375 20.90 21.80 -11.27
N ALA A 376 20.11 21.46 -10.28
CA ALA A 376 20.10 22.12 -8.98
C ALA A 376 21.48 21.94 -8.36
N GLY A 377 22.28 23.00 -8.39
CA GLY A 377 23.69 23.00 -8.02
C GLY A 377 23.94 22.40 -6.65
N ALA A 378 25.12 21.86 -6.48
CA ALA A 378 25.75 21.49 -5.22
C ALA A 378 25.90 22.71 -4.27
N GLY A 379 24.77 23.32 -3.89
CA GLY A 379 24.67 24.53 -3.08
C GLY A 379 23.68 24.35 -1.96
N GLY A 380 24.04 23.60 -0.91
CA GLY A 380 23.25 23.48 0.30
C GLY A 380 23.42 22.14 0.99
N ALA A 381 24.64 21.89 1.53
CA ALA A 381 24.86 20.91 2.59
C ALA A 381 24.63 21.56 3.95
#